data_c543a30dcf22b609a53f9cb0f5250145
#
_entry.id   c543a30dcf22b609a53f9cb0f5250145
#
_cell.length_a   1.000
_cell.length_b   1.000
_cell.length_c   1.000
_cell.angle_alpha   90.00
_cell.angle_beta   90.00
_cell.angle_gamma   90.00
#
_symmetry.space_group_name_H-M   'P 1'
#
loop_
_entity.id
_entity.type
_entity.pdbx_description
1 polymer ?
#
loop_
_entity_poly.entity_id
_entity_poly.type
_entity_poly.pdbx_seq_one_letter_code
_entity_poly.pdbx_strand_id
1 'polypeptide(L)'
;MAKYLYFWICSCAIVLFSCGDNSNEANAQYEKARKLFENGQYANAKNAIDSIELLYPKAFKQIKAGMLLMCRVKQKESEQNLLYIDSVLKVRQTELEAAKKNFRFEKDAKYQTEGNYISVSYTHLTLPTN
;
A
#
# COMPACT_ATOMS: atom_id res chain seq x y z
N MET A 1 5.05 45.45 42.66
CA MET A 1 5.47 45.35 41.25
C MET A 1 6.59 44.32 41.00
N ALA A 2 7.47 44.07 41.94
CA ALA A 2 8.57 43.08 41.75
C ALA A 2 8.12 41.62 41.58
N LYS A 3 6.98 41.22 42.18
CA LYS A 3 6.48 39.82 42.10
C LYS A 3 6.04 39.39 40.69
N TYR A 4 5.53 40.29 39.87
CA TYR A 4 5.12 39.98 38.48
C TYR A 4 6.32 39.91 37.54
N LEU A 5 7.40 40.60 37.85
CA LEU A 5 8.63 40.54 37.07
C LEU A 5 9.31 39.17 37.16
N TYR A 6 9.31 38.54 38.36
CA TYR A 6 9.82 37.19 38.55
C TYR A 6 8.99 36.13 37.81
N PHE A 7 7.66 36.32 37.77
CA PHE A 7 6.78 35.40 37.07
C PHE A 7 7.02 35.43 35.54
N TRP A 8 7.27 36.64 34.99
CA TRP A 8 7.59 36.82 33.57
C TRP A 8 8.97 36.25 33.20
N ILE A 9 9.98 36.46 34.06
CA ILE A 9 11.34 35.93 33.86
C ILE A 9 11.34 34.41 33.95
N CYS A 10 10.59 33.82 34.89
CA CYS A 10 10.46 32.35 35.01
C CYS A 10 9.72 31.72 33.83
N SER A 11 8.70 32.39 33.29
CA SER A 11 7.98 31.96 32.09
C SER A 11 8.85 31.96 30.84
N CYS A 12 9.72 32.98 30.67
CA CYS A 12 10.66 33.01 29.54
C CYS A 12 11.78 31.98 29.66
N ALA A 13 12.21 31.61 30.87
CA ALA A 13 13.27 30.64 31.08
C ALA A 13 12.85 29.22 30.67
N ILE A 14 11.57 28.86 30.76
CA ILE A 14 11.05 27.55 30.38
C ILE A 14 11.10 27.33 28.86
N VAL A 15 11.00 28.39 28.06
CA VAL A 15 11.01 28.29 26.59
C VAL A 15 12.43 28.04 26.03
N LEU A 16 13.48 28.35 26.79
CA LEU A 16 14.87 28.21 26.33
C LEU A 16 15.46 26.81 26.58
N PHE A 17 14.83 25.97 27.40
CA PHE A 17 15.31 24.61 27.67
C PHE A 17 14.82 23.56 26.66
N SER A 18 14.00 23.92 25.67
CA SER A 18 13.50 23.00 24.63
C SER A 18 14.47 22.80 23.45
N CYS A 19 15.74 23.20 23.57
CA CYS A 19 16.75 22.92 22.55
C CYS A 19 17.59 21.70 22.95
N GLY A 20 16.95 20.64 23.48
CA GLY A 20 17.55 19.33 23.66
C GLY A 20 17.82 18.67 22.32
N ASP A 21 18.94 18.00 22.24
CA ASP A 21 19.40 17.22 21.08
C ASP A 21 18.37 16.13 20.76
N ASN A 22 17.40 16.43 19.91
CA ASN A 22 16.28 15.56 19.50
C ASN A 22 16.77 14.35 18.66
N SER A 23 18.08 14.16 18.54
CA SER A 23 18.67 13.07 17.77
C SER A 23 18.38 11.68 18.37
N ASN A 24 18.30 11.58 19.69
CA ASN A 24 18.00 10.34 20.39
C ASN A 24 16.52 9.95 20.19
N GLU A 25 15.60 10.91 20.25
CA GLU A 25 14.18 10.68 20.02
C GLU A 25 13.91 10.33 18.55
N ALA A 26 14.56 11.03 17.62
CA ALA A 26 14.50 10.71 16.20
C ALA A 26 15.04 9.30 15.91
N ASN A 27 16.08 8.88 16.62
CA ASN A 27 16.61 7.53 16.50
C ASN A 27 15.65 6.47 17.05
N ALA A 28 15.01 6.73 18.19
CA ALA A 28 13.97 5.85 18.74
C ALA A 28 12.77 5.71 17.78
N GLN A 29 12.36 6.80 17.13
CA GLN A 29 11.30 6.78 16.13
C GLN A 29 11.72 5.99 14.86
N TYR A 30 12.97 6.13 14.41
CA TYR A 30 13.51 5.34 13.32
C TYR A 30 13.53 3.84 13.64
N GLU A 31 13.99 3.44 14.83
CA GLU A 31 13.99 2.04 15.25
C GLU A 31 12.57 1.48 15.37
N LYS A 32 11.60 2.30 15.79
CA LYS A 32 10.18 1.93 15.75
C LYS A 32 9.70 1.66 14.32
N ALA A 33 10.00 2.56 13.38
CA ALA A 33 9.66 2.39 11.98
C ALA A 33 10.27 1.12 11.39
N ARG A 34 11.54 0.84 11.74
CA ARG A 34 12.25 -0.37 11.31
C ARG A 34 11.58 -1.65 11.82
N LYS A 35 11.22 -1.70 13.11
CA LYS A 35 10.50 -2.84 13.70
C LYS A 35 9.14 -3.07 13.02
N LEU A 36 8.40 -1.99 12.72
CA LEU A 36 7.14 -2.07 11.99
C LEU A 36 7.32 -2.64 10.58
N PHE A 37 8.39 -2.25 9.89
CA PHE A 37 8.76 -2.81 8.59
C PHE A 37 9.10 -4.30 8.69
N GLU A 38 9.92 -4.71 9.66
CA GLU A 38 10.30 -6.10 9.90
C GLU A 38 9.09 -6.99 10.24
N ASN A 39 8.07 -6.42 10.90
CA ASN A 39 6.80 -7.09 11.20
C ASN A 39 5.80 -7.07 10.03
N GLY A 40 6.17 -6.56 8.85
CA GLY A 40 5.29 -6.48 7.69
C GLY A 40 4.19 -5.42 7.78
N GLN A 41 4.22 -4.55 8.78
CA GLN A 41 3.25 -3.47 8.98
C GLN A 41 3.64 -2.23 8.17
N TYR A 42 3.62 -2.34 6.86
CA TYR A 42 4.17 -1.33 5.94
C TYR A 42 3.48 0.03 6.04
N ALA A 43 2.15 0.07 6.18
CA ALA A 43 1.41 1.32 6.35
C ALA A 43 1.84 2.07 7.63
N ASN A 44 1.98 1.34 8.74
CA ASN A 44 2.42 1.92 10.02
C ASN A 44 3.90 2.33 9.96
N ALA A 45 4.74 1.57 9.27
CA ALA A 45 6.14 1.91 9.05
C ALA A 45 6.28 3.23 8.27
N LYS A 46 5.50 3.45 7.22
CA LYS A 46 5.46 4.72 6.47
C LYS A 46 5.10 5.90 7.37
N ASN A 47 4.02 5.79 8.11
CA ASN A 47 3.59 6.84 9.03
C ASN A 47 4.66 7.17 10.09
N ALA A 48 5.37 6.15 10.58
CA ALA A 48 6.46 6.35 11.53
C ALA A 48 7.68 7.03 10.89
N ILE A 49 7.99 6.75 9.62
CA ILE A 49 9.05 7.41 8.86
C ILE A 49 8.70 8.87 8.60
N ASP A 50 7.49 9.15 8.12
CA ASP A 50 7.02 10.52 7.86
C ASP A 50 7.03 11.38 9.14
N SER A 51 6.74 10.75 10.29
CA SER A 51 6.82 11.41 11.59
C SER A 51 8.23 11.87 11.96
N ILE A 52 9.30 11.20 11.45
CA ILE A 52 10.68 11.61 11.72
C ILE A 52 10.96 12.97 11.08
N GLU A 53 10.57 13.16 9.84
CA GLU A 53 10.77 14.42 9.11
C GLU A 53 9.96 15.55 9.73
N LEU A 54 8.71 15.27 10.11
CA LEU A 54 7.80 16.25 10.66
C LEU A 54 8.20 16.71 12.07
N LEU A 55 8.55 15.77 12.95
CA LEU A 55 8.83 16.05 14.36
C LEU A 55 10.28 16.45 14.60
N TYR A 56 11.20 15.95 13.79
CA TYR A 56 12.65 16.13 13.98
C TYR A 56 13.35 16.66 12.72
N PRO A 57 13.00 17.84 12.21
CA PRO A 57 13.48 18.34 10.92
C PRO A 57 15.00 18.59 10.87
N LYS A 58 15.66 18.66 12.04
CA LYS A 58 17.12 18.82 12.16
C LYS A 58 17.89 17.50 12.25
N ALA A 59 17.19 16.37 12.35
CA ALA A 59 17.79 15.03 12.48
C ALA A 59 18.14 14.43 11.08
N PHE A 60 18.98 15.11 10.32
CA PHE A 60 19.28 14.76 8.91
C PHE A 60 19.74 13.32 8.72
N LYS A 61 20.50 12.76 9.67
CA LYS A 61 20.96 11.35 9.60
C LYS A 61 19.78 10.38 9.65
N GLN A 62 18.83 10.59 10.56
CA GLN A 62 17.66 9.76 10.75
C GLN A 62 16.65 9.94 9.61
N ILE A 63 16.49 11.17 9.12
CA ILE A 63 15.67 11.47 7.94
C ILE A 63 16.20 10.72 6.73
N LYS A 64 17.50 10.79 6.44
CA LYS A 64 18.12 10.06 5.33
C LYS A 64 17.95 8.54 5.47
N ALA A 65 18.15 8.00 6.67
CA ALA A 65 17.93 6.59 6.95
C ALA A 65 16.43 6.20 6.78
N GLY A 66 15.52 7.06 7.21
CA GLY A 66 14.08 6.91 7.01
C GLY A 66 13.68 6.87 5.54
N MET A 67 14.23 7.76 4.71
CA MET A 67 14.00 7.76 3.26
C MET A 67 14.44 6.45 2.60
N LEU A 68 15.60 5.91 2.99
CA LEU A 68 16.09 4.62 2.48
C LEU A 68 15.17 3.48 2.93
N LEU A 69 14.68 3.52 4.16
CA LEU A 69 13.72 2.55 4.66
C LEU A 69 12.38 2.67 3.92
N MET A 70 11.91 3.89 3.62
CA MET A 70 10.71 4.15 2.83
C MET A 70 10.78 3.49 1.44
N CYS A 71 11.92 3.57 0.76
CA CYS A 71 12.11 2.89 -0.51
C CYS A 71 11.94 1.37 -0.39
N ARG A 72 12.48 0.76 0.67
CA ARG A 72 12.33 -0.68 0.94
C ARG A 72 10.87 -1.04 1.26
N VAL A 73 10.18 -0.20 2.03
CA VAL A 73 8.75 -0.38 2.32
C VAL A 73 7.94 -0.41 1.04
N LYS A 74 8.12 0.58 0.16
CA LYS A 74 7.44 0.67 -1.14
C LYS A 74 7.74 -0.53 -2.03
N GLN A 75 8.99 -0.99 -2.05
CA GLN A 75 9.37 -2.19 -2.79
C GLN A 75 8.61 -3.42 -2.29
N LYS A 76 8.56 -3.64 -0.98
CA LYS A 76 7.86 -4.79 -0.37
C LYS A 76 6.35 -4.73 -0.58
N GLU A 77 5.74 -3.56 -0.49
CA GLU A 77 4.32 -3.38 -0.85
C GLU A 77 4.05 -3.72 -2.31
N SER A 78 4.93 -3.30 -3.23
CA SER A 78 4.80 -3.62 -4.65
C SER A 78 4.93 -5.12 -4.93
N GLU A 79 5.87 -5.79 -4.27
CA GLU A 79 6.04 -7.25 -4.35
C GLU A 79 4.76 -7.98 -3.87
N GLN A 80 4.18 -7.56 -2.75
CA GLN A 80 2.92 -8.14 -2.25
C GLN A 80 1.75 -7.90 -3.20
N ASN A 81 1.63 -6.71 -3.75
CA ASN A 81 0.59 -6.39 -4.72
C ASN A 81 0.71 -7.24 -6.00
N LEU A 82 1.92 -7.47 -6.49
CA LEU A 82 2.16 -8.35 -7.63
C LEU A 82 1.71 -9.79 -7.34
N LEU A 83 2.06 -10.35 -6.19
CA LEU A 83 1.62 -11.68 -5.77
C LEU A 83 0.10 -11.78 -5.66
N TYR A 84 -0.55 -10.74 -5.11
CA TYR A 84 -2.00 -10.68 -5.04
C TYR A 84 -2.64 -10.65 -6.42
N ILE A 85 -2.16 -9.80 -7.33
CA ILE A 85 -2.66 -9.71 -8.71
C ILE A 85 -2.47 -11.04 -9.45
N ASP A 86 -1.32 -11.70 -9.31
CA ASP A 86 -1.06 -13.02 -9.92
C ASP A 86 -2.06 -14.07 -9.41
N SER A 87 -2.34 -14.08 -8.11
CA SER A 87 -3.34 -14.97 -7.51
C SER A 87 -4.75 -14.73 -8.07
N VAL A 88 -5.16 -13.46 -8.19
CA VAL A 88 -6.46 -13.08 -8.75
C VAL A 88 -6.55 -13.47 -10.22
N LEU A 89 -5.50 -13.26 -11.01
CA LEU A 89 -5.46 -13.66 -12.41
C LEU A 89 -5.63 -15.17 -12.59
N LYS A 90 -4.97 -15.97 -11.78
CA LYS A 90 -5.12 -17.44 -11.80
C LYS A 90 -6.56 -17.86 -11.53
N VAL A 91 -7.20 -17.28 -10.51
CA VAL A 91 -8.61 -17.56 -10.20
C VAL A 91 -9.51 -17.17 -11.38
N ARG A 92 -9.32 -15.99 -11.97
CA ARG A 92 -10.12 -15.54 -13.12
C ARG A 92 -9.91 -16.39 -14.36
N GLN A 93 -8.70 -16.89 -14.59
CA GLN A 93 -8.44 -17.82 -15.69
C GLN A 93 -9.19 -19.14 -15.50
N THR A 94 -9.18 -19.70 -14.29
CA THR A 94 -9.93 -20.95 -14.00
C THR A 94 -11.44 -20.78 -14.14
N GLU A 95 -11.98 -19.65 -13.68
CA GLU A 95 -13.41 -19.29 -13.87
C GLU A 95 -13.76 -19.17 -15.35
N LEU A 96 -12.91 -18.54 -16.14
CA LEU A 96 -13.12 -18.38 -17.58
C LEU A 96 -13.10 -19.74 -18.30
N GLU A 97 -12.16 -20.61 -17.97
CA GLU A 97 -12.11 -21.96 -18.56
C GLU A 97 -13.32 -22.82 -18.16
N ALA A 98 -13.79 -22.71 -16.92
CA ALA A 98 -15.01 -23.37 -16.48
C ALA A 98 -16.24 -22.84 -17.24
N ALA A 99 -16.37 -21.53 -17.41
CA ALA A 99 -17.44 -20.91 -18.18
C ALA A 99 -17.42 -21.34 -19.65
N LYS A 100 -16.25 -21.42 -20.28
CA LYS A 100 -16.11 -21.91 -21.66
C LYS A 100 -16.54 -23.35 -21.81
N LYS A 101 -16.20 -24.22 -20.83
CA LYS A 101 -16.64 -25.63 -20.85
C LYS A 101 -18.15 -25.74 -20.72
N ASN A 102 -18.76 -25.03 -19.79
CA ASN A 102 -20.21 -25.04 -19.61
C ASN A 102 -20.95 -24.53 -20.85
N PHE A 103 -20.45 -23.45 -21.46
CA PHE A 103 -21.03 -22.93 -22.71
C PHE A 103 -20.96 -23.95 -23.86
N ARG A 104 -19.87 -24.67 -24.01
CA ARG A 104 -19.75 -25.77 -24.98
C ARG A 104 -20.75 -26.89 -24.70
N PHE A 105 -20.88 -27.27 -23.43
CA PHE A 105 -21.79 -28.38 -23.03
C PHE A 105 -23.26 -28.01 -23.28
N GLU A 106 -23.68 -26.79 -22.97
CA GLU A 106 -25.03 -26.29 -23.26
C GLU A 106 -25.30 -26.24 -24.76
N LYS A 107 -24.33 -25.82 -25.53
CA LYS A 107 -24.43 -25.76 -26.98
C LYS A 107 -24.60 -27.17 -27.58
N ASP A 108 -23.75 -28.10 -27.17
CA ASP A 108 -23.78 -29.51 -27.69
C ASP A 108 -25.06 -30.23 -27.23
N ALA A 109 -25.53 -30.03 -25.99
CA ALA A 109 -26.78 -30.57 -25.49
C ALA A 109 -28.00 -30.03 -26.26
N LYS A 110 -28.02 -28.77 -26.60
CA LYS A 110 -29.08 -28.17 -27.39
C LYS A 110 -29.16 -28.71 -28.81
N TYR A 111 -28.02 -29.00 -29.45
CA TYR A 111 -27.98 -29.62 -30.76
C TYR A 111 -28.44 -31.09 -30.76
N GLN A 112 -28.24 -31.82 -29.67
CA GLN A 112 -28.70 -33.20 -29.51
C GLN A 112 -30.20 -33.32 -29.24
N THR A 113 -30.80 -32.33 -28.57
CA THR A 113 -32.23 -32.40 -28.16
C THR A 113 -33.19 -31.98 -29.26
N GLU A 114 -32.79 -31.14 -30.19
CA GLU A 114 -33.69 -30.63 -31.23
C GLU A 114 -33.75 -31.42 -32.51
N GLY A 115 -33.02 -32.56 -32.67
CA GLY A 115 -33.14 -33.53 -33.78
C GLY A 115 -33.49 -33.01 -35.19
N ASN A 116 -33.76 -31.74 -35.32
CA ASN A 116 -34.03 -31.01 -36.53
C ASN A 116 -32.86 -30.11 -36.86
N TYR A 117 -32.31 -30.25 -38.03
CA TYR A 117 -31.34 -29.37 -38.62
C TYR A 117 -31.90 -27.96 -38.74
N ILE A 118 -31.81 -27.17 -37.68
CA ILE A 118 -31.95 -25.76 -37.80
C ILE A 118 -30.63 -25.27 -38.42
N SER A 119 -30.70 -24.87 -39.70
CA SER A 119 -29.59 -24.16 -40.33
C SER A 119 -29.37 -22.90 -39.53
N VAL A 120 -28.36 -22.92 -38.66
CA VAL A 120 -27.96 -21.75 -37.92
C VAL A 120 -27.37 -20.79 -38.94
N SER A 121 -28.15 -19.79 -39.31
CA SER A 121 -27.67 -18.65 -40.05
C SER A 121 -26.62 -18.00 -39.17
N TYR A 122 -25.36 -18.18 -39.46
CA TYR A 122 -24.26 -17.47 -38.84
C TYR A 122 -24.38 -16.00 -39.20
N THR A 123 -25.06 -15.24 -38.40
CA THR A 123 -24.86 -13.80 -38.42
C THR A 123 -23.43 -13.56 -37.94
N HIS A 124 -22.56 -13.21 -38.87
CA HIS A 124 -21.23 -12.75 -38.62
C HIS A 124 -21.28 -11.59 -37.60
N LEU A 125 -20.94 -11.85 -36.36
CA LEU A 125 -20.47 -10.83 -35.45
C LEU A 125 -19.09 -10.43 -35.98
N THR A 126 -19.08 -9.46 -36.90
CA THR A 126 -17.86 -8.76 -37.26
C THR A 126 -17.42 -7.97 -36.01
N LEU A 127 -16.38 -8.45 -35.37
CA LEU A 127 -15.65 -7.64 -34.39
C LEU A 127 -15.15 -6.38 -35.10
N PRO A 128 -15.38 -5.19 -34.56
CA PRO A 128 -14.76 -4.00 -35.10
C PRO A 128 -13.25 -4.14 -34.94
N THR A 129 -12.53 -4.28 -36.05
CA THR A 129 -11.09 -4.10 -36.13
C THR A 129 -10.80 -2.61 -36.08
N ASN A 130 -10.29 -2.12 -34.96
CA ASN A 130 -9.52 -0.86 -34.88
C ASN A 130 -8.08 -1.20 -34.63
#